data_8adf0471b9014fcf225699175aba314b
#
_entry.id   8adf0471b9014fcf225699175aba314b
#
_cell.length_a   1.000
_cell.length_b   1.000
_cell.length_c   1.000
_cell.angle_alpha   90.00
_cell.angle_beta   90.00
_cell.angle_gamma   90.00
#
_symmetry.space_group_name_H-M   'P 1'
#
loop_
_entity.id
_entity.type
_entity.pdbx_description
1 polymer ?
#
loop_
_entity_poly.entity_id
_entity_poly.type
_entity_poly.pdbx_seq_one_letter_code
_entity_poly.pdbx_strand_id
1 'polypeptide(L)'
;MASTETEFIPLTDTGALEELYARSHEEPVLLFKHSNTCPISAAAHRALKQAGTRVSIVVVQQSRDLSREVETRTGVRHESPQAFVLRNGAVAWSASHFDINADAVKRAMRENE
;
A
#
# COMPACT_ATOMS: atom_id res chain seq x y z
N MET A 1 6.29 23.99 -8.35
CA MET A 1 5.09 23.31 -7.88
C MET A 1 5.35 21.83 -7.78
N ALA A 2 4.97 21.22 -6.66
CA ALA A 2 5.20 19.80 -6.46
C ALA A 2 4.33 18.98 -7.41
N SER A 3 4.89 17.87 -7.92
CA SER A 3 4.15 16.95 -8.75
C SER A 3 3.10 16.23 -7.90
N THR A 4 1.91 16.06 -8.46
CA THR A 4 0.85 15.28 -7.83
C THR A 4 0.76 13.87 -8.41
N GLU A 5 1.75 13.49 -9.21
CA GLU A 5 1.78 12.15 -9.78
C GLU A 5 2.04 11.10 -8.71
N THR A 6 1.36 9.96 -8.88
CA THR A 6 1.58 8.80 -8.03
C THR A 6 2.85 8.10 -8.47
N GLU A 7 3.69 7.74 -7.51
CA GLU A 7 4.91 6.99 -7.78
C GLU A 7 4.79 5.61 -7.14
N PHE A 8 4.91 4.56 -7.96
CA PHE A 8 4.85 3.17 -7.48
C PHE A 8 6.27 2.67 -7.27
N ILE A 9 6.60 2.30 -6.04
CA ILE A 9 7.93 1.82 -5.66
C ILE A 9 7.82 0.35 -5.27
N PRO A 10 8.41 -0.58 -6.06
CA PRO A 10 8.33 -1.99 -5.74
C PRO A 10 9.10 -2.33 -4.46
N LEU A 11 8.46 -3.13 -3.59
CA LEU A 11 9.13 -3.76 -2.47
C LEU A 11 9.38 -5.22 -2.83
N THR A 12 10.60 -5.67 -2.72
CA THR A 12 10.98 -7.03 -3.14
C THR A 12 11.62 -7.85 -2.03
N ASP A 13 11.94 -7.24 -0.89
CA ASP A 13 12.57 -7.95 0.21
C ASP A 13 12.14 -7.38 1.56
N THR A 14 12.48 -8.11 2.61
CA THR A 14 12.11 -7.75 3.98
C THR A 14 12.75 -6.43 4.41
N GLY A 15 13.97 -6.15 3.95
CA GLY A 15 14.64 -4.88 4.28
C GLY A 15 13.87 -3.68 3.80
N ALA A 16 13.31 -3.75 2.59
CA ALA A 16 12.51 -2.66 2.04
C ALA A 16 11.22 -2.46 2.86
N LEU A 17 10.61 -3.55 3.32
CA LEU A 17 9.44 -3.48 4.18
C LEU A 17 9.78 -2.86 5.53
N GLU A 18 10.94 -3.24 6.11
CA GLU A 18 11.40 -2.66 7.37
C GLU A 18 11.61 -1.14 7.24
N GLU A 19 12.18 -0.70 6.13
CA GLU A 19 12.38 0.72 5.87
C GLU A 19 11.05 1.46 5.76
N LEU A 20 10.03 0.83 5.16
CA LEU A 20 8.71 1.42 5.06
C LEU A 20 8.09 1.59 6.45
N TYR A 21 8.20 0.58 7.30
CA TYR A 21 7.71 0.68 8.68
C TYR A 21 8.45 1.76 9.46
N ALA A 22 9.77 1.87 9.27
CA ALA A 22 10.56 2.92 9.92
C ALA A 22 10.07 4.31 9.48
N ARG A 23 9.82 4.48 8.18
CA ARG A 23 9.35 5.76 7.66
C ARG A 23 7.96 6.11 8.18
N SER A 24 7.14 5.12 8.53
CA SER A 24 5.80 5.36 9.07
C SER A 24 5.81 6.07 10.43
N HIS A 25 6.95 6.11 11.10
CA HIS A 25 7.09 6.86 12.36
C HIS A 25 7.23 8.36 12.11
N GLU A 26 7.57 8.75 10.90
CA GLU A 26 7.77 10.15 10.53
C GLU A 26 6.59 10.70 9.71
N GLU A 27 5.95 9.85 8.92
CA GLU A 27 4.86 10.25 8.03
C GLU A 27 3.98 9.05 7.71
N PRO A 28 2.72 9.25 7.31
CA PRO A 28 1.92 8.13 6.85
C PRO A 28 2.49 7.58 5.55
N VAL A 29 2.49 6.25 5.41
CA VAL A 29 2.96 5.58 4.20
C VAL A 29 1.89 4.66 3.67
N LEU A 30 1.85 4.50 2.35
CA LEU A 30 0.85 3.68 1.68
C LEU A 30 1.51 2.40 1.13
N LEU A 31 0.97 1.27 1.54
CA LEU A 31 1.41 -0.06 1.11
C LEU A 31 0.30 -0.72 0.31
N PHE A 32 0.60 -1.22 -0.88
CA PHE A 32 -0.38 -1.81 -1.78
C PHE A 32 0.06 -3.22 -2.19
N LYS A 33 -0.79 -4.22 -1.89
CA LYS A 33 -0.59 -5.59 -2.36
C LYS A 33 -1.36 -5.78 -3.65
N HIS A 34 -0.64 -6.10 -4.71
CA HIS A 34 -1.16 -6.16 -6.08
C HIS A 34 -0.98 -7.55 -6.68
N SER A 35 -2.03 -8.05 -7.33
CA SER A 35 -1.95 -9.24 -8.17
C SER A 35 -1.95 -8.83 -9.63
N ASN A 36 -0.93 -9.23 -10.38
CA ASN A 36 -0.82 -8.84 -11.79
C ASN A 36 -1.69 -9.69 -12.72
N THR A 37 -2.47 -10.63 -12.17
CA THR A 37 -3.40 -11.47 -12.95
C THR A 37 -4.86 -11.24 -12.59
N CYS A 38 -5.14 -10.33 -11.66
CA CYS A 38 -6.50 -10.08 -11.17
C CYS A 38 -7.07 -8.79 -11.75
N PRO A 39 -8.21 -8.84 -12.47
CA PRO A 39 -8.81 -7.61 -13.01
C PRO A 39 -9.21 -6.59 -11.94
N ILE A 40 -9.64 -7.05 -10.77
CA ILE A 40 -9.99 -6.15 -9.67
C ILE A 40 -8.74 -5.44 -9.15
N SER A 41 -7.62 -6.15 -9.08
CA SER A 41 -6.36 -5.58 -8.67
C SER A 41 -5.86 -4.55 -9.69
N ALA A 42 -6.06 -4.82 -10.98
CA ALA A 42 -5.73 -3.86 -12.03
C ALA A 42 -6.55 -2.59 -11.90
N ALA A 43 -7.83 -2.72 -11.54
CA ALA A 43 -8.71 -1.57 -11.32
C ALA A 43 -8.23 -0.75 -10.11
N ALA A 44 -7.83 -1.41 -9.02
CA ALA A 44 -7.30 -0.74 -7.84
C ALA A 44 -5.99 -0.01 -8.19
N HIS A 45 -5.13 -0.63 -8.97
CA HIS A 45 -3.89 0.00 -9.42
C HIS A 45 -4.17 1.28 -10.20
N ARG A 46 -5.14 1.23 -11.12
CA ARG A 46 -5.54 2.42 -11.88
C ARG A 46 -6.10 3.51 -10.97
N ALA A 47 -6.92 3.12 -10.00
CA ALA A 47 -7.47 4.09 -9.04
C ALA A 47 -6.37 4.78 -8.25
N LEU A 48 -5.35 4.04 -7.83
CA LEU A 48 -4.24 4.59 -7.07
C LEU A 48 -3.37 5.56 -7.88
N LYS A 49 -3.41 5.49 -9.21
CA LYS A 49 -2.70 6.47 -10.04
C LYS A 49 -3.22 7.89 -9.80
N GLN A 50 -4.42 8.03 -9.27
CA GLN A 50 -5.01 9.34 -8.97
C GLN A 50 -4.77 9.78 -7.53
N ALA A 51 -4.07 8.96 -6.73
CA ALA A 51 -3.84 9.28 -5.32
C ALA A 51 -2.82 10.40 -5.10
N GLY A 52 -1.93 10.61 -6.05
CA GLY A 52 -0.95 11.70 -5.99
C GLY A 52 0.06 11.56 -4.86
N THR A 53 0.44 10.32 -4.53
CA THR A 53 1.37 10.05 -3.44
C THR A 53 2.28 8.89 -3.82
N ARG A 54 3.26 8.61 -2.97
CA ARG A 54 4.13 7.46 -3.14
C ARG A 54 3.40 6.21 -2.66
N VAL A 55 3.41 5.17 -3.48
CA VAL A 55 2.81 3.87 -3.18
C VAL A 55 3.90 2.82 -3.18
N SER A 56 4.10 2.17 -2.03
CA SER A 56 5.00 1.02 -1.96
C SER A 56 4.20 -0.21 -2.35
N ILE A 57 4.62 -0.88 -3.43
CA ILE A 57 3.83 -1.96 -4.03
C ILE A 57 4.52 -3.30 -3.85
N VAL A 58 3.75 -4.30 -3.38
CA VAL A 58 4.17 -5.69 -3.31
C VAL A 58 3.36 -6.47 -4.34
N VAL A 59 4.04 -7.00 -5.36
CA VAL A 59 3.38 -7.84 -6.37
C VAL A 59 3.38 -9.28 -5.86
N VAL A 60 2.21 -9.80 -5.55
CA VAL A 60 2.05 -11.08 -4.86
C VAL A 60 2.76 -12.22 -5.59
N GLN A 61 2.65 -12.29 -6.91
CA GLN A 61 3.27 -13.35 -7.70
C GLN A 61 4.80 -13.30 -7.71
N GLN A 62 5.37 -12.11 -7.52
CA GLN A 62 6.82 -11.92 -7.56
C GLN A 62 7.46 -12.00 -6.18
N SER A 63 6.69 -11.74 -5.13
CA SER A 63 7.21 -11.62 -3.76
C SER A 63 6.27 -12.28 -2.76
N ARG A 64 6.06 -13.60 -2.92
CA ARG A 64 5.10 -14.36 -2.09
C ARG A 64 5.46 -14.33 -0.61
N ASP A 65 6.76 -14.48 -0.29
CA ASP A 65 7.20 -14.46 1.11
C ASP A 65 6.98 -13.10 1.73
N LEU A 66 7.22 -12.03 0.97
CA LEU A 66 7.00 -10.68 1.45
C LEU A 66 5.51 -10.41 1.65
N SER A 67 4.67 -10.91 0.76
CA SER A 67 3.22 -10.80 0.90
C SER A 67 2.73 -11.46 2.19
N ARG A 68 3.28 -12.63 2.53
CA ARG A 68 2.95 -13.31 3.79
C ARG A 68 3.47 -12.54 4.99
N GLU A 69 4.64 -11.93 4.86
CA GLU A 69 5.21 -11.09 5.93
C GLU A 69 4.30 -9.88 6.20
N VAL A 70 3.74 -9.28 5.15
CA VAL A 70 2.79 -8.17 5.32
C VAL A 70 1.58 -8.63 6.12
N GLU A 71 1.03 -9.80 5.82
CA GLU A 71 -0.09 -10.36 6.59
C GLU A 71 0.28 -10.53 8.06
N THR A 72 1.44 -11.09 8.32
CA THR A 72 1.91 -11.31 9.69
C THR A 72 2.10 -9.99 10.43
N ARG A 73 2.75 -9.02 9.79
CA ARG A 73 3.08 -7.74 10.41
C ARG A 73 1.85 -6.86 10.64
N THR A 74 0.91 -6.87 9.70
CA THR A 74 -0.30 -6.04 9.81
C THR A 74 -1.37 -6.67 10.68
N GLY A 75 -1.35 -8.00 10.80
CA GLY A 75 -2.43 -8.73 11.47
C GLY A 75 -3.72 -8.74 10.65
N VAL A 76 -3.68 -8.30 9.40
CA VAL A 76 -4.84 -8.25 8.51
C VAL A 76 -4.77 -9.39 7.53
N ARG A 77 -5.84 -10.18 7.47
CA ARG A 77 -5.92 -11.35 6.60
C ARG A 77 -5.61 -10.96 5.15
N HIS A 78 -4.81 -11.79 4.49
CA HIS A 78 -4.42 -11.56 3.11
C HIS A 78 -5.63 -11.46 2.18
N GLU A 79 -5.63 -10.41 1.37
CA GLU A 79 -6.53 -10.24 0.24
C GLU A 79 -5.74 -9.56 -0.86
N SER A 80 -6.23 -9.64 -2.08
CA SER A 80 -5.58 -9.04 -3.24
C SER A 80 -6.64 -8.56 -4.21
N PRO A 81 -6.74 -7.26 -4.49
CA PRO A 81 -5.88 -6.17 -4.02
C PRO A 81 -6.18 -5.75 -2.57
N GLN A 82 -5.14 -5.23 -1.91
CA GLN A 82 -5.27 -4.78 -0.53
C GLN A 82 -4.33 -3.60 -0.31
N ALA A 83 -4.83 -2.56 0.37
CA ALA A 83 -4.05 -1.36 0.62
C ALA A 83 -4.06 -1.03 2.11
N PHE A 84 -2.94 -0.50 2.59
CA PHE A 84 -2.76 -0.11 4.00
C PHE A 84 -2.15 1.26 4.08
N VAL A 85 -2.65 2.10 4.99
CA VAL A 85 -1.91 3.27 5.43
C VAL A 85 -1.29 2.90 6.77
N LEU A 86 0.03 2.96 6.84
CA LEU A 86 0.79 2.68 8.06
C LEU A 86 1.22 3.99 8.70
N ARG A 87 1.11 4.07 10.02
CA ARG A 87 1.56 5.23 10.79
C ARG A 87 2.03 4.76 12.15
N ASN A 88 3.19 5.21 12.55
CA ASN A 88 3.80 4.84 13.84
C ASN A 88 3.94 3.32 14.00
N GLY A 89 4.29 2.64 12.92
CA GLY A 89 4.54 1.20 12.93
C GLY A 89 3.29 0.34 12.98
N ALA A 90 2.11 0.91 12.75
CA ALA A 90 0.84 0.20 12.83
C ALA A 90 -0.07 0.53 11.67
N VAL A 91 -1.07 -0.32 11.44
CA VAL A 91 -2.08 -0.07 10.41
C VAL A 91 -3.06 0.98 10.93
N ALA A 92 -3.09 2.13 10.26
CA ALA A 92 -4.01 3.21 10.59
C ALA A 92 -5.30 3.10 9.76
N TRP A 93 -5.21 2.48 8.58
CA TRP A 93 -6.34 2.30 7.67
C TRP A 93 -6.03 1.15 6.72
N SER A 94 -7.04 0.38 6.34
CA SER A 94 -6.88 -0.65 5.33
C SER A 94 -8.16 -0.80 4.51
N ALA A 95 -7.99 -1.28 3.28
CA ALA A 95 -9.12 -1.55 2.39
C ALA A 95 -8.74 -2.66 1.41
N SER A 96 -9.74 -3.29 0.83
CA SER A 96 -9.54 -4.33 -0.17
C SER A 96 -10.52 -4.15 -1.31
N HIS A 97 -10.16 -4.73 -2.47
CA HIS A 97 -11.00 -4.79 -3.65
C HIS A 97 -11.50 -3.40 -4.07
N PHE A 98 -12.80 -3.21 -4.24
CA PHE A 98 -13.36 -1.95 -4.75
C PHE A 98 -13.38 -0.82 -3.74
N ASP A 99 -13.04 -1.10 -2.47
CA ASP A 99 -12.91 -0.04 -1.47
C ASP A 99 -11.60 0.72 -1.61
N ILE A 100 -10.69 0.24 -2.46
CA ILE A 100 -9.45 0.94 -2.76
C ILE A 100 -9.72 1.97 -3.85
N ASN A 101 -9.82 3.24 -3.46
CA ASN A 101 -10.01 4.34 -4.39
C ASN A 101 -9.21 5.55 -3.95
N ALA A 102 -8.96 6.47 -4.90
CA ALA A 102 -8.08 7.60 -4.66
C ALA A 102 -8.57 8.50 -3.51
N ASP A 103 -9.87 8.75 -3.44
CA ASP A 103 -10.42 9.65 -2.41
C ASP A 103 -10.26 9.05 -1.01
N ALA A 104 -10.53 7.75 -0.85
CA ALA A 104 -10.38 7.07 0.44
C ALA A 104 -8.92 7.07 0.88
N VAL A 105 -8.01 6.82 -0.05
CA VAL A 105 -6.57 6.81 0.24
C VAL A 105 -6.09 8.21 0.62
N LYS A 106 -6.47 9.23 -0.14
CA LYS A 106 -6.10 10.62 0.15
C LYS A 106 -6.58 11.04 1.54
N ARG A 107 -7.81 10.66 1.88
CA ARG A 107 -8.37 10.97 3.20
C ARG A 107 -7.58 10.28 4.31
N ALA A 108 -7.30 8.98 4.14
CA ALA A 108 -6.57 8.21 5.14
C ALA A 108 -5.16 8.77 5.34
N MET A 109 -4.48 9.15 4.25
CA MET A 109 -3.15 9.75 4.34
C MET A 109 -3.20 11.08 5.09
N ARG A 110 -4.17 11.93 4.76
CA ARG A 110 -4.32 13.24 5.38
C ARG A 110 -4.66 13.14 6.86
N GLU A 111 -5.54 12.21 7.23
CA GLU A 111 -5.96 12.04 8.61
C GLU A 111 -4.86 11.47 9.51
N ASN A 112 -3.80 10.95 8.91
CA ASN A 112 -2.70 10.31 9.65
C ASN A 112 -1.36 11.05 9.48
N GLU A 113 -1.40 12.27 9.02
CA GLU A 113 -0.21 13.12 8.92
C GLU A 113 0.43 13.44 10.27
#